data_b875056b90179d4dae85ccfd8030539f
#
_entry.id   b875056b90179d4dae85ccfd8030539f
#
_cell.length_a   1.000
_cell.length_b   1.000
_cell.length_c   1.000
_cell.angle_alpha   90.00
_cell.angle_beta   90.00
_cell.angle_gamma   90.00
#
_symmetry.space_group_name_H-M   'P 1'
#
loop_
_entity.id
_entity.type
_entity.pdbx_description
1 polymer ?
#
loop_
_entity_poly.entity_id
_entity_poly.type
_entity_poly.pdbx_seq_one_letter_code
_entity_poly.pdbx_strand_id
1 'polypeptide(L)'
;YSVKVVNGQYVENNIPTMANQFSYSIGNYSYNPLVRNEIVIPKDFFKIREITVSYDFPKKVLASTPISKLTLSLIGRNLFLFTPKKNNYVDPEVANMGNDITSEFGEITSAASYRSIGGAIKVEF
;
A
#
# COMPACT_ATOMS: atom_id res chain seq x y z
N TYR A 1 -1.59 7.86 -22.64
CA TYR A 1 -0.84 8.20 -23.87
C TYR A 1 -1.57 9.32 -24.57
N SER A 2 -0.86 10.40 -24.95
CA SER A 2 -1.42 11.43 -25.82
C SER A 2 -1.30 10.99 -27.27
N VAL A 3 -2.28 11.33 -28.09
CA VAL A 3 -2.28 11.01 -29.51
C VAL A 3 -2.44 12.29 -30.35
N LYS A 4 -1.90 12.28 -31.54
CA LYS A 4 -2.14 13.30 -32.56
C LYS A 4 -2.80 12.68 -33.80
N VAL A 5 -3.56 13.46 -34.56
CA VAL A 5 -4.19 12.98 -35.77
C VAL A 5 -3.28 13.32 -36.96
N VAL A 6 -2.87 12.31 -37.72
CA VAL A 6 -2.10 12.46 -38.95
C VAL A 6 -2.83 11.71 -40.05
N ASN A 7 -3.23 12.41 -41.12
CA ASN A 7 -3.98 11.84 -42.24
C ASN A 7 -5.24 11.07 -41.79
N GLY A 8 -5.95 11.60 -40.77
CA GLY A 8 -7.17 10.97 -40.26
C GLY A 8 -6.94 9.78 -39.31
N GLN A 9 -5.70 9.39 -39.01
CA GLN A 9 -5.37 8.32 -38.09
C GLN A 9 -4.76 8.85 -36.81
N TYR A 10 -5.07 8.16 -35.69
CA TYR A 10 -4.46 8.44 -34.40
C TYR A 10 -3.08 7.81 -34.32
N VAL A 11 -2.06 8.65 -34.14
CA VAL A 11 -0.68 8.22 -33.94
C VAL A 11 -0.14 8.75 -32.63
N GLU A 12 0.90 8.13 -32.09
CA GLU A 12 1.56 8.56 -30.87
C GLU A 12 2.02 10.03 -30.99
N ASN A 13 1.74 10.81 -29.93
CA ASN A 13 2.16 12.19 -29.89
C ASN A 13 3.59 12.28 -29.32
N ASN A 14 4.52 12.65 -30.17
CA ASN A 14 5.92 12.88 -29.83
C ASN A 14 6.31 14.37 -29.81
N ILE A 15 5.33 15.28 -29.79
CA ILE A 15 5.60 16.71 -29.73
C ILE A 15 6.00 17.09 -28.31
N PRO A 16 7.19 17.66 -28.09
CA PRO A 16 7.59 18.16 -26.78
C PRO A 16 6.62 19.23 -26.28
N THR A 17 6.22 19.16 -25.03
CA THR A 17 5.35 20.16 -24.40
C THR A 17 5.96 20.64 -23.08
N MET A 18 5.64 21.86 -22.68
CA MET A 18 6.11 22.40 -21.40
C MET A 18 5.38 21.72 -20.25
N ALA A 19 6.06 21.52 -19.12
CA ALA A 19 5.51 20.85 -17.94
C ALA A 19 4.23 21.53 -17.41
N ASN A 20 4.13 22.85 -17.48
CA ASN A 20 2.93 23.59 -17.08
C ASN A 20 1.73 23.31 -17.99
N GLN A 21 1.93 23.21 -19.30
CA GLN A 21 0.87 22.84 -20.25
C GLN A 21 0.42 21.40 -20.04
N PHE A 22 1.36 20.50 -19.74
CA PHE A 22 1.05 19.12 -19.40
C PHE A 22 0.20 19.02 -18.13
N SER A 23 0.59 19.73 -17.06
CA SER A 23 -0.18 19.78 -15.81
C SER A 23 -1.58 20.34 -15.98
N TYR A 24 -1.74 21.39 -16.82
CA TYR A 24 -3.04 21.96 -17.13
C TYR A 24 -3.92 20.96 -17.92
N SER A 25 -3.34 20.26 -18.86
CA SER A 25 -4.06 19.25 -19.65
C SER A 25 -4.52 18.08 -18.80
N ILE A 26 -3.70 17.62 -17.84
CA ILE A 26 -4.09 16.57 -16.88
C ILE A 26 -5.22 17.06 -15.98
N GLY A 27 -5.15 18.30 -15.47
CA GLY A 27 -6.22 18.87 -14.66
C GLY A 27 -7.55 18.88 -15.39
N ASN A 28 -7.57 19.32 -16.64
CA ASN A 28 -8.77 19.27 -17.49
C ASN A 28 -9.22 17.85 -17.81
N TYR A 29 -8.29 16.93 -17.99
CA TYR A 29 -8.58 15.51 -18.25
C TYR A 29 -9.37 14.89 -17.10
N SER A 30 -9.01 15.18 -15.85
CA SER A 30 -9.69 14.64 -14.69
C SER A 30 -11.14 15.14 -14.51
N TYR A 31 -11.49 16.28 -15.09
CA TYR A 31 -12.86 16.80 -15.11
C TYR A 31 -13.71 16.24 -16.27
N ASN A 32 -13.10 15.58 -17.25
CA ASN A 32 -13.86 15.01 -18.37
C ASN A 32 -14.59 13.73 -17.93
N PRO A 33 -15.93 13.69 -18.01
CA PRO A 33 -16.70 12.52 -17.57
C PRO A 33 -16.39 11.25 -18.37
N LEU A 34 -15.91 11.36 -19.61
CA LEU A 34 -15.56 10.22 -20.44
C LEU A 34 -14.31 9.46 -19.98
N VAL A 35 -13.43 10.13 -19.22
CA VAL A 35 -12.19 9.54 -18.73
C VAL A 35 -12.20 9.29 -17.22
N ARG A 36 -13.27 9.65 -16.52
CA ARG A 36 -13.41 9.42 -15.08
C ARG A 36 -13.22 7.96 -14.66
N ASN A 37 -13.64 7.03 -15.50
CA ASN A 37 -13.46 5.60 -15.23
C ASN A 37 -11.98 5.17 -15.14
N GLU A 38 -11.07 5.94 -15.73
CA GLU A 38 -9.64 5.66 -15.63
C GLU A 38 -9.04 6.15 -14.29
N ILE A 39 -9.68 7.14 -13.68
CA ILE A 39 -9.25 7.72 -12.41
C ILE A 39 -9.81 6.92 -11.23
N VAL A 40 -10.93 6.21 -11.43
CA VAL A 40 -11.50 5.35 -10.41
C VAL A 40 -10.64 4.11 -10.24
N ILE A 41 -10.09 3.94 -9.04
CA ILE A 41 -9.30 2.78 -8.65
C ILE A 41 -10.11 1.89 -7.71
N PRO A 42 -10.02 0.56 -7.83
CA PRO A 42 -10.66 -0.35 -6.88
C PRO A 42 -9.98 -0.26 -5.52
N LYS A 43 -10.76 -0.28 -4.46
CA LYS A 43 -10.29 -0.31 -3.07
C LYS A 43 -10.18 -1.73 -2.50
N ASP A 44 -10.36 -2.76 -3.31
CA ASP A 44 -10.18 -4.13 -2.87
C ASP A 44 -8.72 -4.37 -2.47
N PHE A 45 -8.51 -5.03 -1.35
CA PHE A 45 -7.16 -5.40 -0.93
C PHE A 45 -7.17 -6.62 -0.01
N PHE A 46 -6.04 -7.29 0.03
CA PHE A 46 -5.71 -8.29 1.04
C PHE A 46 -4.38 -7.91 1.68
N LYS A 47 -4.37 -7.77 3.01
CA LYS A 47 -3.21 -7.34 3.76
C LYS A 47 -2.89 -8.31 4.89
N ILE A 48 -1.65 -8.75 4.96
CA ILE A 48 -1.15 -9.51 6.11
C ILE A 48 -0.65 -8.49 7.13
N ARG A 49 -1.50 -8.22 8.12
CA ARG A 49 -1.24 -7.19 9.13
C ARG A 49 -0.19 -7.62 10.14
N GLU A 50 -0.26 -8.87 10.60
CA GLU A 50 0.68 -9.39 11.58
C GLU A 50 0.88 -10.88 11.38
N ILE A 51 2.13 -11.30 11.46
CA ILE A 51 2.53 -12.69 11.61
C ILE A 51 3.39 -12.76 12.85
N THR A 52 3.00 -13.61 13.79
CA THR A 52 3.80 -13.90 14.99
C THR A 52 4.15 -15.38 15.00
N VAL A 53 5.45 -15.67 15.12
CA VAL A 53 5.95 -17.02 15.29
C VAL A 53 6.63 -17.07 16.64
N SER A 54 6.15 -17.97 17.53
CA SER A 54 6.71 -18.14 18.89
C SER A 54 7.19 -19.56 19.07
N TYR A 55 8.33 -19.70 19.73
CA TYR A 55 8.91 -20.97 20.10
C TYR A 55 9.17 -21.04 21.59
N ASP A 56 8.54 -22.02 22.25
CA ASP A 56 8.76 -22.33 23.67
C ASP A 56 9.86 -23.38 23.79
N PHE A 57 10.93 -23.07 24.50
CA PHE A 57 12.00 -24.01 24.71
C PHE A 57 11.56 -25.16 25.65
N PRO A 58 11.88 -26.43 25.30
CA PRO A 58 11.55 -27.56 26.13
C PRO A 58 12.22 -27.46 27.49
N LYS A 59 11.53 -27.87 28.56
CA LYS A 59 12.05 -27.89 29.96
C LYS A 59 13.37 -28.63 30.07
N LYS A 60 13.60 -29.66 29.25
CA LYS A 60 14.86 -30.42 29.26
C LYS A 60 16.08 -29.55 28.93
N VAL A 61 15.93 -28.56 28.07
CA VAL A 61 17.02 -27.63 27.70
C VAL A 61 17.29 -26.63 28.83
N LEU A 62 16.27 -26.32 29.63
CA LEU A 62 16.34 -25.35 30.72
C LEU A 62 16.71 -25.97 32.07
N ALA A 63 16.79 -27.30 32.15
CA ALA A 63 16.94 -28.06 33.43
C ALA A 63 18.19 -27.70 34.26
N SER A 64 19.23 -27.14 33.61
CA SER A 64 20.47 -26.70 34.30
C SER A 64 20.49 -25.20 34.58
N THR A 65 19.39 -24.49 34.39
CA THR A 65 19.27 -23.05 34.57
C THR A 65 18.14 -22.71 35.56
N PRO A 66 18.15 -21.55 36.22
CA PRO A 66 17.07 -21.13 37.09
C PRO A 66 15.81 -20.68 36.33
N ILE A 67 15.78 -20.89 35.03
CA ILE A 67 14.69 -20.45 34.15
C ILE A 67 13.63 -21.54 34.08
N SER A 68 12.40 -21.20 34.46
CA SER A 68 11.25 -22.12 34.42
C SER A 68 10.61 -22.19 33.02
N LYS A 69 10.65 -21.07 32.26
CA LYS A 69 10.14 -21.01 30.89
C LYS A 69 10.89 -19.95 30.08
N LEU A 70 11.20 -20.29 28.83
CA LEU A 70 11.79 -19.40 27.86
C LEU A 70 10.99 -19.46 26.55
N THR A 71 10.50 -18.31 26.12
CA THR A 71 9.79 -18.17 24.83
C THR A 71 10.51 -17.15 23.96
N LEU A 72 10.82 -17.52 22.72
CA LEU A 72 11.33 -16.63 21.69
C LEU A 72 10.21 -16.36 20.68
N SER A 73 9.95 -15.10 20.41
CA SER A 73 8.92 -14.69 19.44
C SER A 73 9.51 -13.79 18.36
N LEU A 74 9.10 -14.02 17.12
CA LEU A 74 9.37 -13.16 15.97
C LEU A 74 8.06 -12.59 15.50
N ILE A 75 7.99 -11.27 15.36
CA ILE A 75 6.78 -10.54 15.01
C ILE A 75 7.06 -9.73 13.75
N GLY A 76 6.25 -9.93 12.73
CA GLY A 76 6.29 -9.13 11.50
C GLY A 76 4.96 -8.44 11.28
N ARG A 77 4.97 -7.12 11.05
CA ARG A 77 3.75 -6.33 10.81
C ARG A 77 3.78 -5.69 9.44
N ASN A 78 2.59 -5.62 8.82
CA ASN A 78 2.38 -5.06 7.48
C ASN A 78 3.31 -5.66 6.41
N LEU A 79 3.53 -6.98 6.47
CA LEU A 79 4.54 -7.65 5.64
C LEU A 79 4.15 -7.64 4.16
N PHE A 80 2.88 -7.87 3.86
CA PHE A 80 2.39 -8.00 2.49
C PHE A 80 1.06 -7.28 2.33
N LEU A 81 0.97 -6.51 1.25
CA LEU A 81 -0.24 -5.87 0.75
C LEU A 81 -0.45 -6.31 -0.70
N PHE A 82 -1.62 -6.86 -0.99
CA PHE A 82 -2.03 -7.26 -2.33
C PHE A 82 -3.20 -6.39 -2.75
N THR A 83 -3.02 -5.68 -3.86
CA THR A 83 -4.02 -4.80 -4.47
C THR A 83 -4.23 -5.20 -5.92
N PRO A 84 -5.39 -4.88 -6.53
CA PRO A 84 -5.59 -5.04 -7.96
C PRO A 84 -4.57 -4.23 -8.77
N LYS A 85 -4.21 -4.71 -9.97
CA LYS A 85 -3.23 -4.06 -10.85
C LYS A 85 -3.52 -2.59 -11.16
N LYS A 86 -4.79 -2.18 -11.07
CA LYS A 86 -5.21 -0.80 -11.31
C LYS A 86 -4.90 0.13 -10.14
N ASN A 87 -4.65 -0.44 -8.94
CA ASN A 87 -4.25 0.30 -7.74
C ASN A 87 -2.80 -0.03 -7.38
N ASN A 88 -1.84 0.64 -8.01
CA ASN A 88 -0.41 0.44 -7.76
C ASN A 88 0.19 1.48 -6.79
N TYR A 89 -0.58 2.47 -6.36
CA TYR A 89 -0.02 3.68 -5.75
C TYR A 89 -0.51 3.95 -4.34
N VAL A 90 -1.67 3.41 -3.96
CA VAL A 90 -2.36 3.78 -2.72
C VAL A 90 -2.57 2.55 -1.85
N ASP A 91 -2.23 2.65 -0.56
CA ASP A 91 -2.67 1.68 0.45
C ASP A 91 -4.16 1.95 0.76
N PRO A 92 -5.08 1.07 0.37
CA PRO A 92 -6.52 1.33 0.51
C PRO A 92 -6.99 1.43 1.98
N GLU A 93 -6.16 1.01 2.93
CA GLU A 93 -6.44 1.06 4.36
C GLU A 93 -6.12 2.44 4.96
N VAL A 94 -5.26 3.21 4.31
CA VAL A 94 -4.83 4.52 4.81
C VAL A 94 -5.63 5.60 4.12
N ALA A 95 -6.67 6.10 4.79
CA ALA A 95 -7.48 7.23 4.31
C ALA A 95 -7.01 8.53 4.97
N ASN A 96 -6.79 9.55 4.17
CA ASN A 96 -6.25 10.84 4.64
C ASN A 96 -7.33 11.83 5.13
N MET A 97 -8.60 11.53 4.88
CA MET A 97 -9.73 12.42 5.19
C MET A 97 -10.46 12.08 6.49
N GLY A 98 -9.85 11.31 7.39
CA GLY A 98 -10.46 10.92 8.67
C GLY A 98 -11.61 9.91 8.51
N ASN A 99 -12.52 9.91 9.46
CA ASN A 99 -13.67 8.99 9.50
C ASN A 99 -14.94 9.55 8.81
N ASP A 100 -14.79 10.53 7.95
CA ASP A 100 -15.91 11.11 7.23
C ASP A 100 -16.24 10.29 5.98
N ILE A 101 -17.51 10.36 5.54
CA ILE A 101 -17.99 9.65 4.33
C ILE A 101 -17.20 10.04 3.08
N THR A 102 -16.60 11.21 3.06
CA THR A 102 -15.71 11.69 1.99
C THR A 102 -14.39 10.93 1.92
N SER A 103 -13.95 10.30 3.01
CA SER A 103 -12.71 9.51 3.06
C SER A 103 -12.78 8.25 2.20
N GLU A 104 -13.98 7.78 1.91
CA GLU A 104 -14.19 6.60 1.04
C GLU A 104 -14.03 6.92 -0.45
N PHE A 105 -14.17 8.21 -0.83
CA PHE A 105 -14.25 8.63 -2.24
C PHE A 105 -13.01 9.36 -2.77
N GLY A 106 -12.03 9.65 -1.93
CA GLY A 106 -10.85 10.38 -2.36
C GLY A 106 -9.58 10.00 -1.61
N GLU A 107 -8.48 9.98 -2.33
CA GLU A 107 -7.14 9.81 -1.79
C GLU A 107 -6.33 11.06 -2.11
N ILE A 108 -5.93 11.78 -1.08
CA ILE A 108 -5.07 12.95 -1.19
C ILE A 108 -3.85 12.71 -0.32
N THR A 109 -2.72 12.34 -0.92
CA THR A 109 -1.42 12.20 -0.24
C THR A 109 -1.46 11.44 1.09
N SER A 110 -1.88 10.18 1.09
CA SER A 110 -1.77 9.34 2.28
C SER A 110 -0.31 8.97 2.57
N ALA A 111 0.06 8.92 3.85
CA ALA A 111 1.36 8.44 4.26
C ALA A 111 1.48 6.94 3.92
N ALA A 112 2.60 6.54 3.32
CA ALA A 112 2.84 5.15 3.03
C ALA A 112 2.91 4.33 4.32
N SER A 113 2.23 3.17 4.35
CA SER A 113 2.39 2.22 5.44
C SER A 113 3.78 1.58 5.38
N TYR A 114 4.41 1.38 6.54
CA TYR A 114 5.73 0.76 6.64
C TYR A 114 5.64 -0.64 7.22
N ARG A 115 6.58 -1.47 6.81
CA ARG A 115 6.78 -2.80 7.38
C ARG A 115 7.61 -2.71 8.63
N SER A 116 7.28 -3.50 9.64
CA SER A 116 8.10 -3.63 10.83
C SER A 116 8.37 -5.10 11.16
N ILE A 117 9.59 -5.38 11.60
CA ILE A 117 10.00 -6.69 12.09
C ILE A 117 10.60 -6.49 13.46
N GLY A 118 10.14 -7.27 14.42
CA GLY A 118 10.61 -7.24 15.80
C GLY A 118 10.75 -8.64 16.36
N GLY A 119 11.51 -8.74 17.44
CA GLY A 119 11.62 -9.97 18.24
C GLY A 119 11.32 -9.68 19.70
N ALA A 120 10.80 -10.69 20.41
CA ALA A 120 10.57 -10.65 21.83
C ALA A 120 11.11 -11.92 22.50
N ILE A 121 11.70 -11.75 23.67
CA ILE A 121 12.15 -12.86 24.53
C ILE A 121 11.38 -12.74 25.83
N LYS A 122 10.65 -13.78 26.18
CA LYS A 122 9.97 -13.89 27.49
C LYS A 122 10.68 -14.92 28.32
N VAL A 123 11.09 -14.54 29.53
CA VAL A 123 11.77 -15.41 30.51
C VAL A 123 10.94 -15.44 31.78
N GLU A 124 10.67 -16.64 32.29
CA GLU A 124 10.02 -16.87 33.60
C GLU A 124 11.01 -17.65 34.46
N PHE A 125 11.16 -17.22 35.69
CA PHE A 125 12.06 -17.82 36.69
C PHE A 125 11.29 -18.68 37.66
#